data_3154d724afee36fe4bd808259f0ef595
#
_entry.id   3154d724afee36fe4bd808259f0ef595
#
_cell.length_a   1.000
_cell.length_b   1.000
_cell.length_c   1.000
_cell.angle_alpha   90.00
_cell.angle_beta   90.00
_cell.angle_gamma   90.00
#
_symmetry.space_group_name_H-M   'P 1'
#
loop_
_entity.id
_entity.type
_entity.pdbx_description
1 polymer ?
#
loop_
_entity_poly.entity_id
_entity_poly.type
_entity_poly.pdbx_seq_one_letter_code
_entity_poly.pdbx_strand_id
1 'polypeptide(L)'
;ALSSAASDVYKRQRQANRIKNPAENYQELRNIEPEEGETEAEIQVFDGQEYNPKLDSGSEANGILEVMTEGYGFIRSANYLPGDRDIYVSPVQIRKFCLKKGDIIGGPVRNKTQGEKFSALLFIRHVNGMLPSVAAKRKPFEDLTPIFPNERISLDETGAPVAIRIVDLLSPIGKGQRGMIVSPPKAGKTTLLKAIAKSISTRNRDMHLIVLLIDERPEEVTDIRESIEGENVEVIYSTFDELPDHHKRVSEMVIERAKRLVEHGKDVVILLDSITRLARAYNLTVPPSGRTLSGGLDPAALHMPKRFFGAARNMREGGSLTILATALVETGSRMDDVVFEEFKGTGNMELVLDRKLSEKRIFPAIDIAKSGTRRDDLLLTPEEQEAVNMIHKALTSAKSEEFTDEILKLFARTKNNREFIEMVKKILPYGRR
;
A
#
# COMPACT_ATOMS: atom_id res chain seq x y z
N ALA A 1 -8.16 -39.51 -20.27
CA ALA A 1 -8.44 -39.28 -18.82
C ALA A 1 -7.47 -38.29 -18.16
N LEU A 2 -6.18 -38.31 -18.50
CA LEU A 2 -5.18 -37.35 -17.93
C LEU A 2 -5.31 -35.93 -18.48
N SER A 3 -5.90 -35.73 -19.66
CA SER A 3 -6.12 -34.40 -20.26
C SER A 3 -7.31 -33.64 -19.65
N SER A 4 -8.32 -34.34 -19.17
CA SER A 4 -9.50 -33.74 -18.53
C SER A 4 -9.17 -33.22 -17.13
N ALA A 5 -8.44 -34.00 -16.32
CA ALA A 5 -8.04 -33.59 -14.99
C ALA A 5 -7.10 -32.36 -14.97
N ALA A 6 -6.17 -32.28 -15.91
CA ALA A 6 -5.29 -31.11 -16.07
C ALA A 6 -6.07 -29.85 -16.51
N SER A 7 -7.10 -30.02 -17.36
CA SER A 7 -7.98 -28.92 -17.79
C SER A 7 -8.85 -28.40 -16.63
N ASP A 8 -9.32 -29.29 -15.77
CA ASP A 8 -10.16 -28.92 -14.62
C ASP A 8 -9.34 -28.27 -13.50
N VAL A 9 -8.11 -28.71 -13.27
CA VAL A 9 -7.16 -28.05 -12.36
C VAL A 9 -6.82 -26.64 -12.89
N TYR A 10 -6.62 -26.48 -14.21
CA TYR A 10 -6.32 -25.17 -14.81
C TYR A 10 -7.53 -24.23 -14.81
N LYS A 11 -8.74 -24.74 -14.97
CA LYS A 11 -9.99 -23.96 -14.81
C LYS A 11 -10.21 -23.54 -13.37
N ARG A 12 -9.97 -24.44 -12.40
CA ARG A 12 -10.03 -24.15 -10.96
C ARG A 12 -8.97 -23.12 -10.54
N GLN A 13 -7.74 -23.19 -11.08
CA GLN A 13 -6.71 -22.15 -10.88
C GLN A 13 -7.11 -20.79 -11.48
N ARG A 14 -7.79 -20.76 -12.62
CA ARG A 14 -8.28 -19.53 -13.22
C ARG A 14 -9.44 -18.91 -12.43
N GLN A 15 -10.28 -19.71 -11.79
CA GLN A 15 -11.32 -19.24 -10.88
C GLN A 15 -10.72 -18.72 -9.56
N ALA A 16 -9.75 -19.44 -8.98
CA ALA A 16 -9.03 -19.01 -7.79
C ALA A 16 -8.21 -17.71 -7.99
N ASN A 17 -7.81 -17.41 -9.24
CA ASN A 17 -7.11 -16.17 -9.59
C ASN A 17 -8.04 -14.98 -9.88
N ARG A 18 -9.35 -15.17 -9.92
CA ARG A 18 -10.32 -14.06 -9.84
C ARG A 18 -10.50 -13.71 -8.37
N ILE A 19 -9.70 -12.77 -7.90
CA ILE A 19 -9.87 -12.17 -6.58
C ILE A 19 -11.16 -11.33 -6.64
N LYS A 20 -12.27 -11.97 -6.38
CA LYS A 20 -13.44 -11.33 -5.80
C LYS A 20 -13.16 -11.20 -4.31
N ASN A 21 -13.83 -10.25 -3.66
CA ASN A 21 -13.79 -9.99 -2.22
C ASN A 21 -13.26 -11.21 -1.40
N PRO A 22 -12.26 -11.10 -0.53
CA PRO A 22 -11.73 -12.22 0.23
C PRO A 22 -12.81 -13.10 0.89
N ALA A 23 -13.95 -12.51 1.28
CA ALA A 23 -15.09 -13.23 1.85
C ALA A 23 -15.88 -14.06 0.82
N GLU A 24 -15.98 -13.63 -0.44
CA GLU A 24 -16.68 -14.37 -1.50
C GLU A 24 -15.81 -15.49 -2.08
N ASN A 25 -14.52 -15.23 -2.26
CA ASN A 25 -13.55 -16.27 -2.62
C ASN A 25 -13.48 -17.40 -1.59
N TYR A 26 -13.76 -17.04 -0.35
CA TYR A 26 -13.83 -17.93 0.78
C TYR A 26 -15.01 -18.92 0.69
N GLN A 27 -16.18 -18.48 0.23
CA GLN A 27 -17.33 -19.37 0.00
C GLN A 27 -17.11 -20.30 -1.21
N GLU A 28 -16.46 -19.83 -2.27
CA GLU A 28 -16.10 -20.68 -3.42
C GLU A 28 -15.06 -21.75 -3.04
N LEU A 29 -14.08 -21.43 -2.19
CA LEU A 29 -13.11 -22.39 -1.67
C LEU A 29 -13.73 -23.36 -0.65
N ARG A 30 -14.80 -22.95 0.05
CA ARG A 30 -15.57 -23.82 0.95
C ARG A 30 -16.32 -24.93 0.20
N ASN A 31 -16.67 -24.68 -1.06
CA ASN A 31 -17.37 -25.63 -1.94
C ASN A 31 -16.42 -26.54 -2.72
N ILE A 32 -15.10 -26.49 -2.49
CA ILE A 32 -14.18 -27.54 -2.92
C ILE A 32 -14.30 -28.67 -1.89
N GLU A 33 -15.41 -29.42 -1.99
CA GLU A 33 -15.58 -30.64 -1.21
C GLU A 33 -14.49 -31.64 -1.57
N PRO A 34 -13.93 -32.38 -0.60
CA PRO A 34 -13.17 -33.59 -0.89
C PRO A 34 -14.10 -34.55 -1.63
N GLU A 35 -13.58 -35.24 -2.64
CA GLU A 35 -14.34 -36.25 -3.36
C GLU A 35 -15.06 -37.16 -2.37
N GLU A 36 -16.39 -37.28 -2.51
CA GLU A 36 -17.22 -38.14 -1.68
C GLU A 36 -16.72 -39.61 -1.78
N GLY A 37 -16.23 -40.11 -0.69
CA GLY A 37 -15.76 -41.47 -0.53
C GLY A 37 -15.62 -41.85 0.94
N GLU A 38 -16.74 -42.19 1.52
CA GLU A 38 -16.97 -43.17 2.58
C GLU A 38 -16.25 -43.10 3.94
N THR A 39 -17.11 -43.21 4.97
CA THR A 39 -16.96 -43.70 6.37
C THR A 39 -16.36 -42.79 7.44
N GLU A 40 -17.13 -42.68 8.49
CA GLU A 40 -17.10 -41.81 9.69
C GLU A 40 -15.82 -41.82 10.57
N ALA A 41 -14.66 -42.20 10.08
CA ALA A 41 -13.47 -42.27 10.93
C ALA A 41 -12.11 -42.04 10.23
N GLU A 42 -12.06 -41.72 8.92
CA GLU A 42 -10.79 -41.67 8.21
C GLU A 42 -10.19 -40.23 8.22
N ILE A 43 -8.85 -40.20 8.40
CA ILE A 43 -8.05 -38.98 8.21
C ILE A 43 -8.19 -38.56 6.77
N GLN A 44 -8.69 -37.34 6.56
CA GLN A 44 -8.82 -36.77 5.22
C GLN A 44 -7.52 -36.06 4.82
N VAL A 45 -7.29 -35.93 3.51
CA VAL A 45 -6.11 -35.25 2.96
C VAL A 45 -6.54 -34.10 2.09
N PHE A 46 -6.05 -32.89 2.41
CA PHE A 46 -6.25 -31.67 1.63
C PHE A 46 -4.89 -31.05 1.30
N ASP A 47 -4.57 -30.92 0.02
CA ASP A 47 -3.28 -30.35 -0.45
C ASP A 47 -2.06 -30.93 0.31
N GLY A 48 -2.05 -32.25 0.53
CA GLY A 48 -1.01 -32.94 1.27
C GLY A 48 -1.03 -32.73 2.80
N GLN A 49 -2.09 -32.15 3.35
CA GLN A 49 -2.33 -32.00 4.78
C GLN A 49 -3.31 -33.06 5.26
N GLU A 50 -2.89 -33.84 6.23
CA GLU A 50 -3.79 -34.76 6.92
C GLU A 50 -4.56 -34.02 8.02
N TYR A 51 -5.86 -34.24 8.09
CA TYR A 51 -6.67 -33.72 9.18
C TYR A 51 -7.77 -34.68 9.60
N ASN A 52 -8.17 -34.59 10.84
CA ASN A 52 -9.23 -35.40 11.41
C ASN A 52 -10.51 -34.57 11.52
N PRO A 53 -11.58 -34.86 10.77
CA PRO A 53 -12.84 -34.10 10.79
C PRO A 53 -13.49 -34.06 12.20
N LYS A 54 -13.24 -35.03 13.06
CA LYS A 54 -13.74 -35.03 14.45
C LYS A 54 -13.18 -33.90 15.31
N LEU A 55 -12.04 -33.32 14.91
CA LEU A 55 -11.41 -32.19 15.60
C LEU A 55 -11.92 -30.83 15.11
N ASP A 56 -12.66 -30.79 14.01
CA ASP A 56 -13.21 -29.58 13.43
C ASP A 56 -14.29 -28.96 14.33
N SER A 57 -14.15 -27.69 14.65
CA SER A 57 -15.15 -26.95 15.45
C SER A 57 -16.35 -26.48 14.63
N GLY A 58 -16.34 -26.67 13.30
CA GLY A 58 -17.32 -26.09 12.37
C GLY A 58 -17.14 -24.60 12.14
N SER A 59 -16.08 -23.98 12.68
CA SER A 59 -15.74 -22.57 12.45
C SER A 59 -14.48 -22.44 11.58
N GLU A 60 -14.44 -21.36 10.82
CA GLU A 60 -13.35 -21.06 9.90
C GLU A 60 -12.58 -19.82 10.34
N ALA A 61 -11.25 -19.86 10.20
CA ALA A 61 -10.38 -18.71 10.38
C ALA A 61 -9.99 -18.13 9.03
N ASN A 62 -9.88 -16.81 8.98
CA ASN A 62 -9.30 -16.08 7.85
C ASN A 62 -8.69 -14.78 8.36
N GLY A 63 -7.42 -14.54 8.06
CA GLY A 63 -6.76 -13.32 8.48
C GLY A 63 -5.27 -13.30 8.21
N ILE A 64 -4.63 -12.24 8.65
CA ILE A 64 -3.20 -12.04 8.43
C ILE A 64 -2.37 -12.85 9.43
N LEU A 65 -1.37 -13.56 8.93
CA LEU A 65 -0.44 -14.33 9.74
C LEU A 65 0.66 -13.42 10.30
N GLU A 66 0.83 -13.45 11.60
CA GLU A 66 2.02 -12.98 12.28
C GLU A 66 2.83 -14.16 12.79
N VAL A 67 4.06 -14.30 12.29
CA VAL A 67 5.00 -15.36 12.74
C VAL A 67 5.84 -14.79 13.87
N MET A 68 5.90 -15.55 14.97
CA MET A 68 6.66 -15.20 16.16
C MET A 68 8.11 -15.71 16.04
N THR A 69 9.00 -15.17 16.87
CA THR A 69 10.42 -15.52 16.88
C THR A 69 10.67 -17.01 17.19
N GLU A 70 9.78 -17.61 17.97
CA GLU A 70 9.82 -19.03 18.35
C GLU A 70 9.33 -19.98 17.24
N GLY A 71 8.88 -19.42 16.10
CA GLY A 71 8.52 -20.18 14.91
C GLY A 71 7.06 -20.61 14.81
N TYR A 72 6.23 -20.35 15.80
CA TYR A 72 4.77 -20.45 15.68
C TYR A 72 4.18 -19.12 15.23
N GLY A 73 2.87 -19.09 14.96
CA GLY A 73 2.22 -17.86 14.53
C GLY A 73 0.79 -17.73 15.04
N PHE A 74 0.21 -16.56 14.74
CA PHE A 74 -1.19 -16.26 14.97
C PHE A 74 -1.83 -15.63 13.74
N ILE A 75 -3.05 -16.06 13.43
CA ILE A 75 -3.94 -15.32 12.53
C ILE A 75 -4.53 -14.17 13.34
N ARG A 76 -4.25 -12.93 12.94
CA ARG A 76 -4.80 -11.72 13.57
C ARG A 76 -6.14 -11.37 12.92
N SER A 77 -7.12 -11.09 13.75
CA SER A 77 -8.51 -10.94 13.28
C SER A 77 -8.92 -9.50 12.95
N ALA A 78 -8.25 -8.48 13.50
CA ALA A 78 -8.65 -7.09 13.32
C ALA A 78 -7.44 -6.16 13.26
N ASN A 79 -7.45 -5.27 12.27
CA ASN A 79 -6.48 -4.17 12.12
C ASN A 79 -5.01 -4.59 12.31
N TYR A 80 -4.69 -5.86 11.97
CA TYR A 80 -3.35 -6.45 12.05
C TYR A 80 -2.73 -6.50 13.48
N LEU A 81 -3.53 -6.28 14.51
CA LEU A 81 -3.11 -6.27 15.91
C LEU A 81 -3.53 -7.55 16.65
N PRO A 82 -2.80 -7.92 17.72
CA PRO A 82 -3.19 -9.02 18.58
C PRO A 82 -4.55 -8.82 19.22
N GLY A 83 -5.30 -9.91 19.34
CA GLY A 83 -6.61 -9.91 19.97
C GLY A 83 -6.98 -11.25 20.61
N ASP A 84 -8.05 -11.26 21.37
CA ASP A 84 -8.51 -12.46 22.10
C ASP A 84 -9.06 -13.57 21.17
N ARG A 85 -9.39 -13.21 19.93
CA ARG A 85 -9.90 -14.13 18.90
C ARG A 85 -8.83 -14.61 17.93
N ASP A 86 -7.56 -14.39 18.24
CA ASP A 86 -6.45 -14.86 17.42
C ASP A 86 -6.43 -16.38 17.37
N ILE A 87 -6.04 -16.93 16.22
CA ILE A 87 -5.97 -18.36 15.98
C ILE A 87 -4.51 -18.77 15.88
N TYR A 88 -4.14 -19.76 16.69
CA TYR A 88 -2.78 -20.30 16.71
C TYR A 88 -2.48 -21.10 15.45
N VAL A 89 -1.28 -20.90 14.91
CA VAL A 89 -0.73 -21.63 13.75
C VAL A 89 0.57 -22.31 14.16
N SER A 90 0.64 -23.62 13.92
CA SER A 90 1.76 -24.44 14.39
C SER A 90 3.04 -24.19 13.58
N PRO A 91 4.24 -24.38 14.18
CA PRO A 91 5.51 -24.31 13.47
C PRO A 91 5.61 -25.32 12.31
N VAL A 92 4.95 -26.44 12.42
CA VAL A 92 4.94 -27.47 11.36
C VAL A 92 4.22 -26.96 10.12
N GLN A 93 3.05 -26.35 10.28
CA GLN A 93 2.29 -25.73 9.18
C GLN A 93 3.09 -24.60 8.53
N ILE A 94 3.70 -23.72 9.33
CA ILE A 94 4.51 -22.60 8.85
C ILE A 94 5.68 -23.09 7.99
N ARG A 95 6.43 -24.08 8.46
CA ARG A 95 7.57 -24.64 7.71
C ARG A 95 7.14 -25.39 6.46
N LYS A 96 6.10 -26.23 6.56
CA LYS A 96 5.62 -27.05 5.44
C LYS A 96 5.24 -26.22 4.21
N PHE A 97 4.58 -25.09 4.40
CA PHE A 97 4.08 -24.24 3.33
C PHE A 97 4.87 -22.94 3.15
N CYS A 98 6.06 -22.84 3.74
CA CYS A 98 6.92 -21.66 3.64
C CYS A 98 6.16 -20.37 3.96
N LEU A 99 5.29 -20.41 4.98
CA LEU A 99 4.48 -19.27 5.37
C LEU A 99 5.35 -18.17 5.95
N LYS A 100 4.96 -16.94 5.68
CA LYS A 100 5.68 -15.75 6.13
C LYS A 100 4.73 -14.77 6.83
N LYS A 101 5.29 -13.93 7.68
CA LYS A 101 4.58 -12.78 8.23
C LYS A 101 3.96 -11.97 7.09
N GLY A 102 2.68 -11.63 7.22
CA GLY A 102 1.93 -10.88 6.21
C GLY A 102 1.14 -11.74 5.22
N ASP A 103 1.25 -13.07 5.24
CA ASP A 103 0.36 -13.93 4.47
C ASP A 103 -1.07 -13.85 5.01
N ILE A 104 -2.06 -13.78 4.14
CA ILE A 104 -3.46 -14.04 4.50
C ILE A 104 -3.69 -15.55 4.38
N ILE A 105 -4.00 -16.17 5.48
CA ILE A 105 -4.26 -17.60 5.52
C ILE A 105 -5.63 -17.89 6.13
N GLY A 106 -6.21 -19.00 5.73
CA GLY A 106 -7.48 -19.44 6.27
C GLY A 106 -7.67 -20.93 6.20
N GLY A 107 -8.61 -21.41 7.01
CA GLY A 107 -8.99 -22.81 7.11
C GLY A 107 -9.80 -23.10 8.36
N PRO A 108 -10.23 -24.38 8.53
CA PRO A 108 -11.02 -24.79 9.67
C PRO A 108 -10.24 -24.72 10.98
N VAL A 109 -10.95 -24.40 12.03
CA VAL A 109 -10.42 -24.20 13.38
C VAL A 109 -10.68 -25.45 14.20
N ARG A 110 -9.66 -25.92 14.93
CA ARG A 110 -9.75 -27.04 15.86
C ARG A 110 -10.52 -26.63 17.12
N ASN A 111 -11.33 -27.55 17.65
CA ASN A 111 -11.94 -27.41 18.96
C ASN A 111 -10.86 -27.16 20.03
N LYS A 112 -11.11 -26.19 20.93
CA LYS A 112 -10.24 -25.93 22.08
C LYS A 112 -10.21 -27.13 23.01
N THR A 113 -9.02 -27.52 23.46
CA THR A 113 -8.85 -28.42 24.56
C THR A 113 -8.79 -27.66 25.90
N GLN A 114 -9.06 -28.35 27.00
CA GLN A 114 -9.04 -27.74 28.34
C GLN A 114 -7.65 -27.17 28.65
N GLY A 115 -7.60 -25.87 29.01
CA GLY A 115 -6.36 -25.16 29.31
C GLY A 115 -5.75 -24.36 28.15
N GLU A 116 -6.25 -24.50 26.94
CA GLU A 116 -5.77 -23.71 25.82
C GLU A 116 -6.37 -22.28 25.82
N LYS A 117 -5.51 -21.25 25.69
CA LYS A 117 -5.94 -19.85 25.61
C LYS A 117 -6.56 -19.54 24.25
N PHE A 118 -5.96 -20.04 23.17
CA PHE A 118 -6.36 -19.76 21.78
C PHE A 118 -6.85 -21.03 21.10
N SER A 119 -7.77 -20.88 20.14
CA SER A 119 -8.08 -21.94 19.19
C SER A 119 -6.93 -22.12 18.22
N ALA A 120 -6.81 -23.28 17.60
CA ALA A 120 -5.74 -23.60 16.66
C ALA A 120 -6.28 -23.87 15.26
N LEU A 121 -5.52 -23.50 14.24
CA LEU A 121 -5.82 -23.85 12.85
C LEU A 121 -5.65 -25.36 12.65
N LEU A 122 -6.70 -26.02 12.16
CA LEU A 122 -6.69 -27.48 11.96
C LEU A 122 -5.83 -27.82 10.73
N PHE A 123 -6.14 -27.21 9.59
CA PHE A 123 -5.30 -27.24 8.40
C PHE A 123 -5.44 -25.93 7.61
N ILE A 124 -4.56 -25.71 6.64
CA ILE A 124 -4.58 -24.47 5.83
C ILE A 124 -5.32 -24.76 4.53
N ARG A 125 -6.41 -24.05 4.30
CA ARG A 125 -7.22 -24.16 3.09
C ARG A 125 -6.65 -23.29 1.96
N HIS A 126 -6.21 -22.09 2.32
CA HIS A 126 -5.63 -21.15 1.35
C HIS A 126 -4.53 -20.29 1.97
N VAL A 127 -3.62 -19.81 1.10
CA VAL A 127 -2.60 -18.81 1.40
C VAL A 127 -2.70 -17.73 0.32
N ASN A 128 -3.06 -16.50 0.68
CA ASN A 128 -3.26 -15.37 -0.25
C ASN A 128 -4.23 -15.72 -1.41
N GLY A 129 -5.27 -16.49 -1.14
CA GLY A 129 -6.25 -16.92 -2.14
C GLY A 129 -5.81 -18.07 -3.05
N MET A 130 -4.66 -18.70 -2.78
CA MET A 130 -4.14 -19.85 -3.54
C MET A 130 -4.05 -21.10 -2.67
N LEU A 131 -3.95 -22.27 -3.32
CA LEU A 131 -3.60 -23.51 -2.60
C LEU A 131 -2.25 -23.35 -1.90
N PRO A 132 -2.09 -23.87 -0.68
CA PRO A 132 -0.86 -23.74 0.08
C PRO A 132 0.39 -24.24 -0.66
N SER A 133 0.30 -25.39 -1.34
CA SER A 133 1.40 -25.95 -2.15
C SER A 133 1.81 -25.07 -3.34
N VAL A 134 0.88 -24.29 -3.89
CA VAL A 134 1.14 -23.32 -4.96
C VAL A 134 1.80 -22.07 -4.39
N ALA A 135 1.24 -21.53 -3.30
CA ALA A 135 1.78 -20.35 -2.64
C ALA A 135 3.21 -20.57 -2.12
N ALA A 136 3.53 -21.79 -1.66
CA ALA A 136 4.85 -22.13 -1.17
C ALA A 136 5.98 -21.99 -2.21
N LYS A 137 5.65 -22.06 -3.51
CA LYS A 137 6.62 -21.97 -4.62
C LYS A 137 6.97 -20.55 -5.05
N ARG A 138 6.37 -19.54 -4.42
CA ARG A 138 6.62 -18.14 -4.76
C ARG A 138 8.07 -17.73 -4.52
N LYS A 139 8.60 -16.87 -5.38
CA LYS A 139 9.92 -16.27 -5.21
C LYS A 139 9.87 -15.23 -4.07
N PRO A 140 10.81 -15.24 -3.12
CA PRO A 140 10.88 -14.22 -2.06
C PRO A 140 11.00 -12.80 -2.63
N PHE A 141 10.42 -11.83 -1.95
CA PHE A 141 10.45 -10.42 -2.36
C PHE A 141 11.88 -9.90 -2.56
N GLU A 142 12.78 -10.29 -1.68
CA GLU A 142 14.19 -9.88 -1.70
C GLU A 142 14.96 -10.42 -2.90
N ASP A 143 14.48 -11.51 -3.51
CA ASP A 143 15.11 -12.15 -4.68
C ASP A 143 14.53 -11.64 -6.02
N LEU A 144 13.50 -10.79 -5.98
CA LEU A 144 12.94 -10.15 -7.17
C LEU A 144 13.86 -9.03 -7.66
N THR A 145 13.92 -8.84 -8.98
CA THR A 145 14.81 -7.88 -9.63
C THR A 145 14.17 -6.49 -9.71
N PRO A 146 14.67 -5.49 -8.97
CA PRO A 146 14.11 -4.15 -9.03
C PRO A 146 14.47 -3.44 -10.34
N ILE A 147 13.50 -2.72 -10.90
CA ILE A 147 13.64 -1.87 -12.09
C ILE A 147 13.06 -0.48 -11.81
N PHE A 148 13.39 0.49 -12.66
CA PHE A 148 12.77 1.82 -12.58
C PHE A 148 11.26 1.74 -12.81
N PRO A 149 10.46 2.62 -12.16
CA PRO A 149 9.07 2.83 -12.53
C PRO A 149 8.98 3.21 -14.01
N ASN A 150 8.35 2.35 -14.81
CA ASN A 150 8.22 2.50 -16.26
C ASN A 150 6.78 2.27 -16.75
N GLU A 151 5.86 2.05 -15.84
CA GLU A 151 4.43 1.91 -16.10
C GLU A 151 3.67 2.88 -15.19
N ARG A 152 2.98 3.84 -15.81
CA ARG A 152 2.23 4.88 -15.09
C ARG A 152 0.97 4.33 -14.45
N ILE A 153 0.74 4.69 -13.20
CA ILE A 153 -0.55 4.53 -12.54
C ILE A 153 -1.41 5.73 -12.95
N SER A 154 -2.20 5.56 -14.00
CA SER A 154 -3.01 6.66 -14.54
C SER A 154 -4.12 7.05 -13.56
N LEU A 155 -4.20 8.34 -13.25
CA LEU A 155 -5.17 8.92 -12.34
C LEU A 155 -6.18 9.84 -13.05
N ASP A 156 -5.80 10.42 -14.20
CA ASP A 156 -6.66 11.35 -14.97
C ASP A 156 -7.83 10.62 -15.64
N GLU A 157 -9.00 11.22 -15.53
CA GLU A 157 -10.20 10.86 -16.29
C GLU A 157 -11.00 12.13 -16.59
N THR A 158 -11.93 12.04 -17.53
CA THR A 158 -12.82 13.16 -17.84
C THR A 158 -13.66 13.53 -16.62
N GLY A 159 -13.48 14.74 -16.12
CA GLY A 159 -14.12 15.23 -14.91
C GLY A 159 -13.35 14.93 -13.61
N ALA A 160 -12.14 14.38 -13.67
CA ALA A 160 -11.30 14.23 -12.49
C ALA A 160 -11.01 15.58 -11.83
N PRO A 161 -10.90 15.63 -10.50
CA PRO A 161 -10.53 16.84 -9.78
C PRO A 161 -9.22 17.43 -10.30
N VAL A 162 -9.11 18.75 -10.33
CA VAL A 162 -7.90 19.45 -10.80
C VAL A 162 -6.64 18.95 -10.08
N ALA A 163 -6.71 18.68 -8.79
CA ALA A 163 -5.61 18.13 -8.01
C ALA A 163 -5.08 16.81 -8.59
N ILE A 164 -5.96 15.92 -8.96
CA ILE A 164 -5.62 14.61 -9.53
C ILE A 164 -4.99 14.75 -10.91
N ARG A 165 -5.52 15.65 -11.73
CA ARG A 165 -4.99 15.95 -13.05
C ARG A 165 -3.59 16.55 -13.00
N ILE A 166 -3.34 17.42 -12.01
CA ILE A 166 -2.01 18.00 -11.75
C ILE A 166 -1.03 16.89 -11.34
N VAL A 167 -1.40 16.03 -10.39
CA VAL A 167 -0.55 14.91 -9.97
C VAL A 167 -0.23 14.01 -11.15
N ASP A 168 -1.24 13.63 -11.91
CA ASP A 168 -1.09 12.73 -13.04
C ASP A 168 -0.14 13.24 -14.13
N LEU A 169 -0.11 14.55 -14.37
CA LEU A 169 0.72 15.16 -15.40
C LEU A 169 2.06 15.70 -14.88
N LEU A 170 2.06 16.42 -13.76
CA LEU A 170 3.24 17.16 -13.28
C LEU A 170 4.08 16.39 -12.26
N SER A 171 3.49 15.39 -11.59
CA SER A 171 4.17 14.49 -10.68
C SER A 171 3.67 13.07 -10.88
N PRO A 172 3.85 12.50 -12.10
CA PRO A 172 3.27 11.19 -12.43
C PRO A 172 3.79 10.12 -11.49
N ILE A 173 2.90 9.19 -11.16
CA ILE A 173 3.17 8.06 -10.28
C ILE A 173 3.32 6.82 -11.12
N GLY A 174 4.49 6.19 -11.08
CA GLY A 174 4.73 4.90 -11.73
C GLY A 174 4.61 3.75 -10.74
N LYS A 175 4.33 2.56 -11.24
CA LYS A 175 4.41 1.32 -10.45
C LYS A 175 5.82 1.18 -9.87
N GLY A 176 5.91 1.06 -8.54
CA GLY A 176 7.19 1.02 -7.84
C GLY A 176 7.71 2.39 -7.38
N GLN A 177 6.93 3.45 -7.51
CA GLN A 177 7.31 4.81 -7.10
C GLN A 177 7.52 4.92 -5.60
N ARG A 178 8.56 5.66 -5.18
CA ARG A 178 8.77 6.15 -3.81
C ARG A 178 8.45 7.63 -3.79
N GLY A 179 7.17 7.97 -3.55
CA GLY A 179 6.70 9.35 -3.58
C GLY A 179 6.57 9.96 -2.19
N MET A 180 7.01 11.20 -2.06
CA MET A 180 6.76 12.02 -0.88
C MET A 180 5.72 13.10 -1.17
N ILE A 181 4.69 13.17 -0.32
CA ILE A 181 3.72 14.26 -0.30
C ILE A 181 4.10 15.18 0.87
N VAL A 182 4.77 16.27 0.54
CA VAL A 182 5.30 17.23 1.51
C VAL A 182 4.22 18.24 1.86
N SER A 183 3.80 18.29 3.11
CA SER A 183 2.67 19.11 3.51
C SER A 183 2.93 19.92 4.78
N PRO A 184 2.82 21.26 4.70
CA PRO A 184 2.62 22.07 5.88
C PRO A 184 1.21 21.85 6.46
N PRO A 185 0.96 22.22 7.72
CA PRO A 185 -0.36 22.15 8.33
C PRO A 185 -1.41 22.93 7.54
N LYS A 186 -2.63 22.37 7.45
CA LYS A 186 -3.80 23.01 6.81
C LYS A 186 -3.67 23.29 5.30
N ALA A 187 -2.78 22.58 4.60
CA ALA A 187 -2.60 22.76 3.16
C ALA A 187 -3.46 21.82 2.28
N GLY A 188 -4.39 21.07 2.87
CA GLY A 188 -5.28 20.17 2.12
C GLY A 188 -4.74 18.75 1.93
N LYS A 189 -3.77 18.32 2.76
CA LYS A 189 -3.15 16.99 2.73
C LYS A 189 -4.18 15.85 2.69
N THR A 190 -5.09 15.80 3.64
CA THR A 190 -6.08 14.72 3.76
C THR A 190 -7.03 14.67 2.57
N THR A 191 -7.47 15.83 2.06
CA THR A 191 -8.30 15.92 0.86
C THR A 191 -7.59 15.36 -0.36
N LEU A 192 -6.30 15.70 -0.53
CA LEU A 192 -5.48 15.20 -1.64
C LEU A 192 -5.26 13.68 -1.54
N LEU A 193 -4.94 13.16 -0.36
CA LEU A 193 -4.79 11.72 -0.15
C LEU A 193 -6.06 10.95 -0.47
N LYS A 194 -7.21 11.43 0.00
CA LYS A 194 -8.53 10.84 -0.32
C LYS A 194 -8.80 10.84 -1.82
N ALA A 195 -8.49 11.92 -2.51
CA ALA A 195 -8.66 12.03 -3.96
C ALA A 195 -7.76 11.03 -4.70
N ILE A 196 -6.48 10.91 -4.31
CA ILE A 196 -5.55 9.93 -4.88
C ILE A 196 -6.04 8.50 -4.62
N ALA A 197 -6.40 8.18 -3.38
CA ALA A 197 -6.90 6.86 -3.00
C ALA A 197 -8.15 6.47 -3.81
N LYS A 198 -9.12 7.38 -3.92
CA LYS A 198 -10.33 7.19 -4.70
C LYS A 198 -10.03 6.98 -6.18
N SER A 199 -9.13 7.75 -6.76
CA SER A 199 -8.74 7.59 -8.16
C SER A 199 -8.08 6.23 -8.40
N ILE A 200 -7.20 5.77 -7.50
CA ILE A 200 -6.57 4.45 -7.61
C ILE A 200 -7.63 3.35 -7.50
N SER A 201 -8.50 3.38 -6.48
CA SER A 201 -9.49 2.32 -6.25
C SER A 201 -10.55 2.21 -7.35
N THR A 202 -10.86 3.30 -8.04
CA THR A 202 -11.86 3.31 -9.11
C THR A 202 -11.28 2.96 -10.48
N ARG A 203 -10.09 3.45 -10.79
CA ARG A 203 -9.46 3.28 -12.11
C ARG A 203 -8.54 2.07 -12.21
N ASN A 204 -7.84 1.76 -11.14
CA ASN A 204 -6.85 0.68 -11.09
C ASN A 204 -7.35 -0.43 -10.16
N ARG A 205 -8.54 -0.98 -10.44
CA ARG A 205 -9.24 -1.94 -9.57
C ARG A 205 -8.48 -3.22 -9.29
N ASP A 206 -7.56 -3.59 -10.18
CA ASP A 206 -6.71 -4.78 -10.02
C ASP A 206 -5.53 -4.53 -9.05
N MET A 207 -5.25 -3.28 -8.71
CA MET A 207 -4.22 -2.91 -7.74
C MET A 207 -4.74 -3.04 -6.31
N HIS A 208 -3.88 -3.52 -5.42
CA HIS A 208 -4.15 -3.50 -3.98
C HIS A 208 -3.78 -2.13 -3.41
N LEU A 209 -4.75 -1.47 -2.80
CA LEU A 209 -4.55 -0.19 -2.12
C LEU A 209 -4.60 -0.41 -0.60
N ILE A 210 -3.50 -0.11 0.08
CA ILE A 210 -3.43 -0.10 1.53
C ILE A 210 -3.24 1.34 1.99
N VAL A 211 -4.21 1.87 2.73
CA VAL A 211 -4.09 3.17 3.39
C VAL A 211 -3.65 2.92 4.83
N LEU A 212 -2.47 3.41 5.17
CA LEU A 212 -1.89 3.26 6.50
C LEU A 212 -1.87 4.60 7.23
N LEU A 213 -2.64 4.70 8.29
CA LEU A 213 -2.80 5.92 9.10
C LEU A 213 -2.10 5.72 10.44
N ILE A 214 -1.07 6.51 10.71
CA ILE A 214 -0.25 6.41 11.92
C ILE A 214 -0.38 7.69 12.75
N ASP A 215 -0.80 7.53 14.00
CA ASP A 215 -0.96 8.63 14.96
C ASP A 215 -1.95 9.71 14.46
N GLU A 216 -2.98 9.26 13.70
CA GLU A 216 -4.06 10.12 13.22
C GLU A 216 -5.26 10.13 14.17
N ARG A 217 -6.16 11.11 13.98
CA ARG A 217 -7.36 11.24 14.79
C ARG A 217 -8.42 10.22 14.43
N PRO A 218 -9.16 9.66 15.40
CA PRO A 218 -10.23 8.67 15.13
C PRO A 218 -11.25 9.15 14.12
N GLU A 219 -11.65 10.43 14.15
CA GLU A 219 -12.60 11.00 13.20
C GLU A 219 -12.03 11.07 11.77
N GLU A 220 -10.72 11.33 11.61
CA GLU A 220 -10.06 11.32 10.29
C GLU A 220 -9.95 9.89 9.74
N VAL A 221 -9.70 8.92 10.60
CA VAL A 221 -9.72 7.50 10.25
C VAL A 221 -11.09 7.07 9.74
N THR A 222 -12.15 7.43 10.44
CA THR A 222 -13.53 7.14 10.05
C THR A 222 -13.87 7.77 8.71
N ASP A 223 -13.55 9.05 8.53
CA ASP A 223 -13.82 9.79 7.29
C ASP A 223 -13.10 9.15 6.07
N ILE A 224 -11.87 8.69 6.24
CA ILE A 224 -11.13 7.99 5.17
C ILE A 224 -11.77 6.63 4.87
N ARG A 225 -12.09 5.83 5.89
CA ARG A 225 -12.71 4.51 5.71
C ARG A 225 -14.05 4.57 4.99
N GLU A 226 -14.88 5.58 5.30
CA GLU A 226 -16.18 5.78 4.66
C GLU A 226 -16.07 6.39 3.25
N SER A 227 -14.95 7.06 2.95
CA SER A 227 -14.76 7.75 1.67
C SER A 227 -14.14 6.88 0.57
N ILE A 228 -13.49 5.77 0.93
CA ILE A 228 -12.73 4.93 0.01
C ILE A 228 -13.31 3.52 0.05
N GLU A 229 -13.87 3.10 -1.07
CA GLU A 229 -14.44 1.77 -1.25
C GLU A 229 -13.72 1.04 -2.37
N GLY A 230 -13.65 -0.30 -2.29
CA GLY A 230 -13.07 -1.16 -3.31
C GLY A 230 -12.78 -2.56 -2.78
N GLU A 231 -12.84 -3.55 -3.66
CA GLU A 231 -12.59 -4.97 -3.31
C GLU A 231 -11.14 -5.22 -2.82
N ASN A 232 -10.19 -4.45 -3.37
CA ASN A 232 -8.77 -4.55 -3.04
C ASN A 232 -8.28 -3.36 -2.20
N VAL A 233 -9.15 -2.80 -1.35
CA VAL A 233 -8.83 -1.66 -0.49
C VAL A 233 -8.80 -2.09 0.97
N GLU A 234 -7.69 -1.80 1.64
CA GLU A 234 -7.53 -2.01 3.08
C GLU A 234 -7.17 -0.67 3.75
N VAL A 235 -7.88 -0.30 4.81
CA VAL A 235 -7.55 0.86 5.64
C VAL A 235 -7.09 0.36 7.01
N ILE A 236 -5.81 0.48 7.27
CA ILE A 236 -5.14 0.03 8.49
C ILE A 236 -4.66 1.26 9.24
N TYR A 237 -4.84 1.28 10.55
CA TYR A 237 -4.60 2.47 11.34
C TYR A 237 -4.11 2.17 12.75
N SER A 238 -3.48 3.16 13.34
CA SER A 238 -3.17 3.26 14.75
C SER A 238 -3.34 4.72 15.16
N THR A 239 -4.34 5.00 16.00
CA THR A 239 -4.76 6.36 16.37
C THR A 239 -3.84 6.99 17.43
N PHE A 240 -3.92 8.30 17.59
CA PHE A 240 -3.01 9.06 18.46
C PHE A 240 -3.07 8.65 19.94
N ASP A 241 -4.14 8.03 20.38
CA ASP A 241 -4.34 7.52 21.74
C ASP A 241 -3.73 6.13 21.98
N GLU A 242 -3.17 5.50 20.94
CA GLU A 242 -2.47 4.23 21.05
C GLU A 242 -0.98 4.41 21.37
N LEU A 243 -0.35 3.36 21.89
CA LEU A 243 1.06 3.36 22.23
C LEU A 243 1.95 3.38 20.97
N PRO A 244 3.15 4.01 21.04
CA PRO A 244 4.10 4.01 19.91
C PRO A 244 4.48 2.63 19.38
N ASP A 245 4.51 1.61 20.23
CA ASP A 245 4.75 0.22 19.80
C ASP A 245 3.63 -0.34 18.91
N HIS A 246 2.39 0.11 19.08
CA HIS A 246 1.28 -0.23 18.17
C HIS A 246 1.51 0.37 16.78
N HIS A 247 1.92 1.64 16.69
CA HIS A 247 2.25 2.31 15.44
C HIS A 247 3.32 1.54 14.65
N LYS A 248 4.38 1.11 15.33
CA LYS A 248 5.44 0.29 14.73
C LYS A 248 4.90 -1.04 14.22
N ARG A 249 4.21 -1.77 15.09
CA ARG A 249 3.72 -3.12 14.79
C ARG A 249 2.78 -3.13 13.59
N VAL A 250 1.84 -2.20 13.53
CA VAL A 250 0.92 -2.05 12.41
C VAL A 250 1.68 -1.77 11.12
N SER A 251 2.65 -0.86 11.14
CA SER A 251 3.47 -0.54 9.96
C SER A 251 4.30 -1.72 9.47
N GLU A 252 4.89 -2.50 10.38
CA GLU A 252 5.63 -3.71 10.06
C GLU A 252 4.74 -4.79 9.44
N MET A 253 3.52 -4.95 9.94
CA MET A 253 2.56 -5.89 9.37
C MET A 253 2.11 -5.47 7.97
N VAL A 254 1.87 -4.17 7.75
CA VAL A 254 1.46 -3.63 6.44
C VAL A 254 2.54 -3.84 5.39
N ILE A 255 3.80 -3.54 5.70
CA ILE A 255 4.87 -3.73 4.72
C ILE A 255 5.10 -5.21 4.38
N GLU A 256 4.99 -6.11 5.36
CA GLU A 256 5.09 -7.54 5.11
C GLU A 256 3.88 -8.05 4.31
N ARG A 257 2.66 -7.56 4.57
CA ARG A 257 1.49 -7.85 3.73
C ARG A 257 1.70 -7.43 2.29
N ALA A 258 2.18 -6.21 2.06
CA ALA A 258 2.46 -5.69 0.73
C ALA A 258 3.49 -6.55 -0.02
N LYS A 259 4.58 -6.94 0.66
CA LYS A 259 5.59 -7.83 0.07
C LYS A 259 5.00 -9.18 -0.34
N ARG A 260 4.12 -9.78 0.49
CA ARG A 260 3.46 -11.06 0.14
C ARG A 260 2.60 -10.93 -1.11
N LEU A 261 1.89 -9.83 -1.28
CA LEU A 261 1.12 -9.56 -2.51
C LEU A 261 2.04 -9.44 -3.75
N VAL A 262 3.14 -8.71 -3.62
CA VAL A 262 4.12 -8.56 -4.72
C VAL A 262 4.78 -9.89 -5.09
N GLU A 263 5.08 -10.77 -4.12
CA GLU A 263 5.57 -12.14 -4.37
C GLU A 263 4.63 -12.96 -5.25
N HIS A 264 3.34 -12.62 -5.27
CA HIS A 264 2.32 -13.20 -6.13
C HIS A 264 2.05 -12.41 -7.42
N GLY A 265 2.95 -11.50 -7.78
CA GLY A 265 2.84 -10.71 -9.01
C GLY A 265 1.78 -9.61 -8.95
N LYS A 266 1.31 -9.21 -7.76
CA LYS A 266 0.32 -8.14 -7.60
C LYS A 266 0.98 -6.76 -7.55
N ASP A 267 0.25 -5.78 -8.06
CA ASP A 267 0.62 -4.37 -7.92
C ASP A 267 -0.03 -3.80 -6.66
N VAL A 268 0.80 -3.23 -5.79
CA VAL A 268 0.37 -2.72 -4.48
C VAL A 268 0.72 -1.25 -4.37
N VAL A 269 -0.21 -0.46 -3.86
CA VAL A 269 0.03 0.93 -3.46
C VAL A 269 -0.22 1.07 -1.97
N ILE A 270 0.76 1.62 -1.25
CA ILE A 270 0.61 2.04 0.15
C ILE A 270 0.54 3.57 0.16
N LEU A 271 -0.54 4.11 0.73
CA LEU A 271 -0.63 5.51 1.11
C LEU A 271 -0.37 5.61 2.62
N LEU A 272 0.78 6.15 3.00
CA LEU A 272 1.18 6.30 4.41
C LEU A 272 0.96 7.74 4.88
N ASP A 273 0.14 7.92 5.86
CA ASP A 273 -0.04 9.18 6.58
C ASP A 273 0.26 9.00 8.06
N SER A 274 1.45 9.36 8.53
CA SER A 274 2.59 9.97 7.87
C SER A 274 3.91 9.26 8.21
N ILE A 275 4.91 9.41 7.34
CA ILE A 275 6.28 8.94 7.62
C ILE A 275 6.91 9.69 8.80
N THR A 276 6.56 10.97 8.97
CA THR A 276 7.01 11.80 10.09
C THR A 276 6.58 11.22 11.42
N ARG A 277 5.32 10.85 11.56
CA ARG A 277 4.77 10.27 12.78
C ARG A 277 5.28 8.85 13.02
N LEU A 278 5.49 8.08 11.96
CA LEU A 278 6.13 6.77 12.08
C LEU A 278 7.55 6.89 12.61
N ALA A 279 8.35 7.81 12.08
CA ALA A 279 9.71 8.08 12.58
C ALA A 279 9.70 8.52 14.06
N ARG A 280 8.74 9.34 14.48
CA ARG A 280 8.55 9.72 15.88
C ARG A 280 8.25 8.52 16.78
N ALA A 281 7.38 7.61 16.34
CA ALA A 281 7.04 6.39 17.07
C ALA A 281 8.28 5.51 17.28
N TYR A 282 9.11 5.35 16.25
CA TYR A 282 10.38 4.66 16.39
C TYR A 282 11.35 5.38 17.33
N ASN A 283 11.41 6.72 17.28
CA ASN A 283 12.27 7.50 18.16
C ASN A 283 11.95 7.34 19.66
N LEU A 284 10.68 7.09 19.97
CA LEU A 284 10.22 6.85 21.35
C LEU A 284 10.48 5.42 21.84
N THR A 285 10.76 4.49 20.95
CA THR A 285 10.77 3.05 21.28
C THR A 285 12.09 2.35 20.99
N VAL A 286 12.97 2.93 20.17
CA VAL A 286 14.30 2.35 19.93
C VAL A 286 15.22 2.60 21.14
N PRO A 287 16.10 1.65 21.48
CA PRO A 287 17.14 1.89 22.45
C PRO A 287 18.04 3.04 22.00
N PRO A 288 18.41 3.97 22.92
CA PRO A 288 19.27 5.10 22.57
C PRO A 288 20.60 4.66 21.98
N SER A 289 20.96 5.18 20.81
CA SER A 289 22.25 4.89 20.16
C SER A 289 23.44 5.65 20.76
N GLY A 290 23.16 6.61 21.65
CA GLY A 290 24.16 7.54 22.19
C GLY A 290 24.49 8.71 21.24
N ARG A 291 23.83 8.79 20.09
CA ARG A 291 23.94 9.89 19.12
C ARG A 291 22.58 10.55 18.96
N THR A 292 22.56 11.85 18.79
CA THR A 292 21.31 12.60 18.62
C THR A 292 21.49 13.60 17.47
N LEU A 293 20.60 13.52 16.49
CA LEU A 293 20.45 14.52 15.43
C LEU A 293 19.75 15.76 15.98
N SER A 294 19.77 16.84 15.21
CA SER A 294 19.04 18.05 15.54
C SER A 294 17.55 17.74 15.81
N GLY A 295 16.95 18.41 16.77
CA GLY A 295 15.55 18.17 17.13
C GLY A 295 15.30 16.95 18.03
N GLY A 296 16.34 16.30 18.55
CA GLY A 296 16.19 15.16 19.48
C GLY A 296 15.91 13.82 18.79
N LEU A 297 16.21 13.68 17.51
CA LEU A 297 16.02 12.46 16.75
C LEU A 297 17.24 11.54 16.87
N ASP A 298 17.04 10.31 17.31
CA ASP A 298 18.08 9.27 17.29
C ASP A 298 18.23 8.70 15.86
N PRO A 299 19.46 8.63 15.30
CA PRO A 299 19.67 8.04 13.98
C PRO A 299 19.12 6.61 13.84
N ALA A 300 19.13 5.82 14.90
CA ALA A 300 18.58 4.47 14.92
C ALA A 300 17.06 4.43 14.65
N ALA A 301 16.35 5.48 15.02
CA ALA A 301 14.91 5.60 14.77
C ALA A 301 14.54 5.68 13.28
N LEU A 302 15.47 6.09 12.45
CA LEU A 302 15.26 6.25 11.00
C LEU A 302 15.41 4.94 10.22
N HIS A 303 16.07 3.93 10.78
CA HIS A 303 16.42 2.72 10.05
C HIS A 303 15.20 1.95 9.52
N MET A 304 14.25 1.63 10.39
CA MET A 304 13.05 0.88 9.99
C MET A 304 12.10 1.68 9.08
N PRO A 305 11.80 2.96 9.36
CA PRO A 305 11.05 3.80 8.42
C PRO A 305 11.71 3.95 7.05
N LYS A 306 13.05 4.04 6.98
CA LYS A 306 13.79 4.04 5.71
C LYS A 306 13.68 2.71 4.97
N ARG A 307 13.73 1.58 5.68
CA ARG A 307 13.47 0.25 5.09
C ARG A 307 12.05 0.12 4.57
N PHE A 308 11.08 0.64 5.31
CA PHE A 308 9.67 0.67 4.89
C PHE A 308 9.54 1.44 3.57
N PHE A 309 9.94 2.69 3.54
CA PHE A 309 9.83 3.55 2.35
C PHE A 309 10.70 3.05 1.19
N GLY A 310 11.89 2.57 1.48
CA GLY A 310 12.83 2.00 0.51
C GLY A 310 12.40 0.65 -0.09
N ALA A 311 11.39 -0.01 0.48
CA ALA A 311 10.84 -1.24 -0.08
C ALA A 311 10.06 -1.02 -1.38
N ALA A 312 9.61 0.23 -1.65
CA ALA A 312 8.92 0.57 -2.88
C ALA A 312 9.83 0.36 -4.10
N ARG A 313 9.41 -0.51 -5.01
CA ARG A 313 10.11 -0.85 -6.26
C ARG A 313 9.20 -1.56 -7.25
N ASN A 314 9.49 -1.40 -8.52
CA ASN A 314 8.91 -2.19 -9.60
C ASN A 314 9.77 -3.44 -9.83
N MET A 315 9.15 -4.56 -10.17
CA MET A 315 9.84 -5.85 -10.33
C MET A 315 9.80 -6.33 -11.77
N ARG A 316 10.96 -6.79 -12.26
CA ARG A 316 11.07 -7.35 -13.62
C ARG A 316 10.21 -8.59 -13.82
N GLU A 317 10.09 -9.41 -12.79
CA GLU A 317 9.33 -10.66 -12.81
C GLU A 317 7.80 -10.44 -12.76
N GLY A 318 7.37 -9.22 -12.51
CA GLY A 318 5.98 -8.83 -12.31
C GLY A 318 5.67 -8.47 -10.87
N GLY A 319 4.61 -7.70 -10.69
CA GLY A 319 4.27 -7.08 -9.43
C GLY A 319 5.08 -5.83 -9.12
N SER A 320 4.51 -4.96 -8.30
CA SER A 320 5.15 -3.72 -7.88
C SER A 320 4.69 -3.30 -6.49
N LEU A 321 5.55 -2.59 -5.78
CA LEU A 321 5.21 -1.90 -4.55
C LEU A 321 5.46 -0.41 -4.73
N THR A 322 4.39 0.38 -4.71
CA THR A 322 4.40 1.85 -4.74
C THR A 322 4.09 2.37 -3.35
N ILE A 323 4.87 3.31 -2.85
CA ILE A 323 4.62 3.95 -1.54
C ILE A 323 4.57 5.45 -1.74
N LEU A 324 3.44 6.05 -1.37
CA LEU A 324 3.26 7.49 -1.27
C LEU A 324 3.14 7.83 0.22
N ALA A 325 4.15 8.49 0.76
CA ALA A 325 4.20 8.84 2.18
C ALA A 325 4.08 10.34 2.37
N THR A 326 3.23 10.78 3.28
CA THR A 326 3.18 12.18 3.67
C THR A 326 4.33 12.51 4.62
N ALA A 327 4.98 13.63 4.38
CA ALA A 327 5.97 14.22 5.26
C ALA A 327 5.47 15.58 5.74
N LEU A 328 5.47 15.78 7.06
CA LEU A 328 5.03 17.01 7.68
C LEU A 328 6.19 18.00 7.76
N VAL A 329 5.96 19.22 7.33
CA VAL A 329 6.92 20.32 7.37
C VAL A 329 6.28 21.57 7.95
N GLU A 330 7.08 22.55 8.35
CA GLU A 330 6.58 23.82 8.94
C GLU A 330 5.63 23.63 10.11
N THR A 331 5.81 22.57 10.89
CA THR A 331 5.00 22.26 12.07
C THR A 331 5.45 23.02 13.32
N GLY A 332 6.58 23.73 13.25
CA GLY A 332 7.26 24.29 14.38
C GLY A 332 8.16 23.28 15.12
N SER A 333 8.16 22.03 14.71
CA SER A 333 9.02 20.98 15.29
C SER A 333 10.28 20.77 14.44
N ARG A 334 11.43 21.02 15.04
CA ARG A 334 12.72 20.78 14.40
C ARG A 334 12.96 19.31 14.05
N MET A 335 12.36 18.39 14.82
CA MET A 335 12.44 16.96 14.53
C MET A 335 11.75 16.64 13.19
N ASP A 336 10.60 17.25 12.89
CA ASP A 336 9.87 17.00 11.65
C ASP A 336 10.67 17.46 10.43
N ASP A 337 11.35 18.62 10.54
CA ASP A 337 12.22 19.12 9.47
C ASP A 337 13.40 18.18 9.24
N VAL A 338 14.01 17.64 10.29
CA VAL A 338 15.10 16.67 10.18
C VAL A 338 14.61 15.37 9.56
N VAL A 339 13.45 14.85 9.95
CA VAL A 339 12.85 13.67 9.34
C VAL A 339 12.63 13.90 7.84
N PHE A 340 12.05 15.02 7.44
CA PHE A 340 11.85 15.35 6.03
C PHE A 340 13.17 15.33 5.24
N GLU A 341 14.21 16.02 5.72
CA GLU A 341 15.51 16.06 5.04
C GLU A 341 16.16 14.67 4.93
N GLU A 342 16.02 13.82 5.94
CA GLU A 342 16.54 12.46 5.94
C GLU A 342 15.83 11.53 4.93
N PHE A 343 14.56 11.76 4.62
CA PHE A 343 13.79 10.98 3.64
C PHE A 343 13.82 11.55 2.22
N LYS A 344 14.08 12.84 2.07
CA LYS A 344 14.12 13.52 0.76
C LYS A 344 15.05 12.83 -0.25
N GLY A 345 16.21 12.37 0.20
CA GLY A 345 17.17 11.65 -0.63
C GLY A 345 16.74 10.21 -1.01
N THR A 346 15.80 9.62 -0.27
CA THR A 346 15.32 8.25 -0.51
C THR A 346 14.20 8.21 -1.56
N GLY A 347 13.39 9.27 -1.65
CA GLY A 347 12.31 9.41 -2.60
C GLY A 347 12.78 9.64 -4.05
N ASN A 348 11.91 9.32 -4.99
CA ASN A 348 12.10 9.59 -6.43
C ASN A 348 10.90 10.33 -7.05
N MET A 349 10.00 10.83 -6.23
CA MET A 349 8.88 11.70 -6.60
C MET A 349 8.54 12.59 -5.40
N GLU A 350 8.32 13.86 -5.65
CA GLU A 350 7.89 14.82 -4.63
C GLU A 350 6.63 15.55 -5.13
N LEU A 351 5.65 15.66 -4.25
CA LEU A 351 4.46 16.48 -4.42
C LEU A 351 4.38 17.44 -3.24
N VAL A 352 4.68 18.71 -3.50
CA VAL A 352 4.84 19.72 -2.45
C VAL A 352 3.59 20.56 -2.35
N LEU A 353 2.98 20.61 -1.17
CA LEU A 353 1.90 21.55 -0.86
C LEU A 353 2.50 22.83 -0.28
N ASP A 354 1.92 23.97 -0.67
CA ASP A 354 2.38 25.30 -0.31
C ASP A 354 1.42 25.97 0.68
N ARG A 355 1.99 26.47 1.79
CA ARG A 355 1.22 27.14 2.84
C ARG A 355 0.64 28.48 2.37
N LYS A 356 1.39 29.27 1.58
CA LYS A 356 0.95 30.58 1.10
C LYS A 356 -0.24 30.47 0.15
N LEU A 357 -0.23 29.43 -0.73
CA LEU A 357 -1.37 29.16 -1.60
C LEU A 357 -2.61 28.83 -0.79
N SER A 358 -2.48 27.99 0.24
CA SER A 358 -3.60 27.63 1.10
C SER A 358 -4.14 28.78 1.94
N GLU A 359 -3.27 29.66 2.45
CA GLU A 359 -3.65 30.88 3.16
C GLU A 359 -4.41 31.87 2.24
N LYS A 360 -4.06 31.92 0.95
CA LYS A 360 -4.78 32.68 -0.10
C LYS A 360 -6.06 31.95 -0.59
N ARG A 361 -6.37 30.78 -0.05
CA ARG A 361 -7.49 29.91 -0.47
C ARG A 361 -7.42 29.46 -1.93
N ILE A 362 -6.21 29.31 -2.45
CA ILE A 362 -5.94 28.74 -3.78
C ILE A 362 -5.77 27.23 -3.59
N PHE A 363 -6.70 26.45 -4.13
CA PHE A 363 -6.68 24.99 -4.06
C PHE A 363 -6.83 24.35 -5.44
N PRO A 364 -6.13 23.22 -5.69
CA PRO A 364 -5.20 22.56 -4.79
C PRO A 364 -3.95 23.41 -4.53
N ALA A 365 -3.49 23.45 -3.26
CA ALA A 365 -2.34 24.26 -2.87
C ALA A 365 -1.02 23.56 -3.24
N ILE A 366 -0.86 23.14 -4.48
CA ILE A 366 0.31 22.42 -4.99
C ILE A 366 1.34 23.43 -5.52
N ASP A 367 2.55 23.36 -4.97
CA ASP A 367 3.71 24.08 -5.52
C ASP A 367 4.22 23.33 -6.75
N ILE A 368 3.82 23.77 -7.93
CA ILE A 368 4.15 23.15 -9.22
C ILE A 368 5.66 23.18 -9.47
N ALA A 369 6.34 24.24 -9.04
CA ALA A 369 7.77 24.40 -9.27
C ALA A 369 8.63 23.40 -8.48
N LYS A 370 8.17 23.03 -7.28
CA LYS A 370 8.88 22.09 -6.40
C LYS A 370 8.40 20.64 -6.54
N SER A 371 7.32 20.41 -7.27
CA SER A 371 6.75 19.08 -7.46
C SER A 371 7.26 18.46 -8.76
N GLY A 372 7.47 17.12 -8.72
CA GLY A 372 7.93 16.40 -9.92
C GLY A 372 8.32 14.96 -9.62
N THR A 373 8.55 14.19 -10.67
CA THR A 373 8.96 12.78 -10.61
C THR A 373 10.29 12.60 -11.34
N ARG A 374 11.21 11.86 -10.71
CA ARG A 374 12.47 11.48 -11.39
C ARG A 374 12.15 10.45 -12.47
N ARG A 375 12.80 10.59 -13.63
CA ARG A 375 12.57 9.73 -14.79
C ARG A 375 11.11 9.71 -15.24
N ASP A 376 10.45 10.89 -15.21
CA ASP A 376 9.14 11.10 -15.80
C ASP A 376 9.10 10.79 -17.31
N ASP A 377 10.26 10.82 -17.96
CA ASP A 377 10.47 10.37 -19.35
C ASP A 377 10.02 8.93 -19.59
N LEU A 378 10.01 8.07 -18.56
CA LEU A 378 9.53 6.69 -18.64
C LEU A 378 8.01 6.56 -18.43
N LEU A 379 7.35 7.61 -17.94
CA LEU A 379 5.94 7.61 -17.52
C LEU A 379 5.05 8.49 -18.41
N LEU A 380 5.62 9.55 -18.97
CA LEU A 380 4.91 10.52 -19.81
C LEU A 380 5.10 10.23 -21.30
N THR A 381 4.08 10.52 -22.08
CA THR A 381 4.21 10.54 -23.54
C THR A 381 5.10 11.73 -23.97
N PRO A 382 5.71 11.69 -25.17
CA PRO A 382 6.50 12.81 -25.67
C PRO A 382 5.73 14.15 -25.68
N GLU A 383 4.44 14.11 -25.97
CA GLU A 383 3.58 15.29 -25.98
C GLU A 383 3.33 15.88 -24.58
N GLU A 384 3.12 15.00 -23.60
CA GLU A 384 2.98 15.36 -22.19
C GLU A 384 4.28 15.96 -21.67
N GLN A 385 5.40 15.33 -21.96
CA GLN A 385 6.72 15.77 -21.52
C GLN A 385 7.10 17.13 -22.09
N GLU A 386 6.76 17.38 -23.36
CA GLU A 386 6.93 18.69 -23.99
C GLU A 386 6.15 19.77 -23.24
N ALA A 387 4.86 19.54 -22.94
CA ALA A 387 4.02 20.47 -22.20
C ALA A 387 4.54 20.74 -20.78
N VAL A 388 4.94 19.69 -20.06
CA VAL A 388 5.52 19.80 -18.72
C VAL A 388 6.81 20.63 -18.75
N ASN A 389 7.69 20.39 -19.72
CA ASN A 389 8.92 21.17 -19.90
C ASN A 389 8.63 22.65 -20.19
N MET A 390 7.59 22.96 -20.99
CA MET A 390 7.16 24.35 -21.25
C MET A 390 6.71 25.05 -19.96
N ILE A 391 5.92 24.34 -19.13
CA ILE A 391 5.44 24.86 -17.84
C ILE A 391 6.63 25.15 -16.92
N HIS A 392 7.57 24.22 -16.75
CA HIS A 392 8.74 24.41 -15.89
C HIS A 392 9.64 25.55 -16.37
N LYS A 393 9.85 25.71 -17.66
CA LYS A 393 10.59 26.85 -18.23
C LYS A 393 9.89 28.19 -17.94
N ALA A 394 8.57 28.24 -18.08
CA ALA A 394 7.80 29.44 -17.79
C ALA A 394 7.85 29.79 -16.29
N LEU A 395 7.78 28.82 -15.41
CA LEU A 395 7.92 29.00 -13.96
C LEU A 395 9.28 29.59 -13.55
N THR A 396 10.34 29.27 -14.28
CA THR A 396 11.69 29.80 -13.99
C THR A 396 11.83 31.26 -14.35
N SER A 397 11.03 31.76 -15.29
CA SER A 397 11.09 33.13 -15.84
C SER A 397 10.07 34.09 -15.22
N ALA A 398 9.03 33.61 -14.56
CA ALA A 398 7.92 34.39 -14.00
C ALA A 398 7.97 34.48 -12.47
N LYS A 399 7.20 35.41 -11.88
CA LYS A 399 6.93 35.38 -10.45
C LYS A 399 6.11 34.13 -10.15
N SER A 400 6.70 33.16 -9.45
CA SER A 400 6.24 31.79 -9.26
C SER A 400 4.77 31.65 -8.79
N GLU A 401 4.31 32.52 -7.89
CA GLU A 401 2.96 32.45 -7.32
C GLU A 401 1.87 32.87 -8.33
N GLU A 402 2.07 33.94 -9.08
CA GLU A 402 1.10 34.44 -10.08
C GLU A 402 0.95 33.45 -11.24
N PHE A 403 2.06 32.88 -11.67
CA PHE A 403 2.05 31.88 -12.73
C PHE A 403 1.41 30.57 -12.30
N THR A 404 1.62 30.14 -11.03
CA THR A 404 0.94 28.95 -10.48
C THR A 404 -0.58 29.15 -10.53
N ASP A 405 -1.10 30.29 -10.13
CA ASP A 405 -2.53 30.59 -10.17
C ASP A 405 -3.07 30.58 -11.63
N GLU A 406 -2.31 31.10 -12.58
CA GLU A 406 -2.67 31.01 -14.01
C GLU A 406 -2.73 29.58 -14.53
N ILE A 407 -1.77 28.74 -14.18
CA ILE A 407 -1.77 27.31 -14.54
C ILE A 407 -2.96 26.59 -13.92
N LEU A 408 -3.28 26.86 -12.65
CA LEU A 408 -4.46 26.29 -11.99
C LEU A 408 -5.77 26.70 -12.68
N LYS A 409 -5.88 27.96 -13.12
CA LYS A 409 -7.01 28.46 -13.91
C LYS A 409 -7.12 27.77 -15.28
N LEU A 410 -5.98 27.45 -15.92
CA LEU A 410 -5.97 26.68 -17.16
C LEU A 410 -6.46 25.24 -16.94
N PHE A 411 -6.02 24.57 -15.88
CA PHE A 411 -6.56 23.26 -15.51
C PHE A 411 -8.08 23.33 -15.29
N ALA A 412 -8.57 24.34 -14.59
CA ALA A 412 -10.00 24.48 -14.30
C ALA A 412 -10.85 24.74 -15.56
N ARG A 413 -10.29 25.30 -16.64
CA ARG A 413 -10.98 25.56 -17.92
C ARG A 413 -11.02 24.35 -18.85
N THR A 414 -10.31 23.28 -18.54
CA THR A 414 -10.18 22.07 -19.37
C THR A 414 -10.78 20.86 -18.67
N LYS A 415 -11.29 19.89 -19.44
CA LYS A 415 -11.99 18.70 -18.90
C LYS A 415 -11.04 17.55 -18.54
N ASN A 416 -9.89 17.49 -19.20
CA ASN A 416 -8.88 16.45 -19.04
C ASN A 416 -7.48 16.98 -19.39
N ASN A 417 -6.45 16.17 -19.14
CA ASN A 417 -5.06 16.56 -19.38
C ASN A 417 -4.73 16.74 -20.88
N ARG A 418 -5.41 16.04 -21.76
CA ARG A 418 -5.22 16.22 -23.21
C ARG A 418 -5.62 17.63 -23.66
N GLU A 419 -6.81 18.08 -23.28
CA GLU A 419 -7.25 19.46 -23.58
C GLU A 419 -6.33 20.50 -22.94
N PHE A 420 -5.85 20.23 -21.72
CA PHE A 420 -4.91 21.10 -21.02
C PHE A 420 -3.59 21.24 -21.81
N ILE A 421 -3.01 20.13 -22.28
CA ILE A 421 -1.78 20.14 -23.08
C ILE A 421 -1.94 20.93 -24.36
N GLU A 422 -3.05 20.75 -25.07
CA GLU A 422 -3.36 21.51 -26.28
C GLU A 422 -3.45 23.01 -25.99
N MET A 423 -4.03 23.40 -24.86
CA MET A 423 -4.13 24.78 -24.43
C MET A 423 -2.79 25.37 -24.03
N VAL A 424 -1.97 24.64 -23.27
CA VAL A 424 -0.61 25.06 -22.89
C VAL A 424 0.25 25.34 -24.13
N LYS A 425 0.22 24.45 -25.12
CA LYS A 425 0.98 24.61 -26.38
C LYS A 425 0.54 25.83 -27.19
N LYS A 426 -0.70 26.29 -27.05
CA LYS A 426 -1.19 27.51 -27.73
C LYS A 426 -0.79 28.79 -26.99
N ILE A 427 -0.80 28.74 -25.64
CA ILE A 427 -0.61 29.94 -24.80
C ILE A 427 0.87 30.18 -24.49
N LEU A 428 1.65 29.11 -24.29
CA LEU A 428 3.08 29.17 -24.05
C LEU A 428 3.84 28.76 -25.33
N PRO A 429 3.95 29.63 -26.32
CA PRO A 429 4.68 29.29 -27.55
C PRO A 429 6.14 29.01 -27.20
N TYR A 430 6.72 28.02 -27.86
CA TYR A 430 8.16 27.78 -27.86
C TYR A 430 8.90 29.09 -27.98
N GLY A 431 9.73 29.41 -27.01
CA GLY A 431 10.53 30.63 -27.04
C GLY A 431 11.15 30.79 -28.40
N ARG A 432 10.78 31.85 -29.11
CA ARG A 432 11.53 32.31 -30.29
C ARG A 432 12.98 32.45 -29.83
N ARG A 433 13.86 31.70 -30.48
CA ARG A 433 15.30 31.86 -30.38
C ARG A 433 15.70 33.33 -30.67
#